data_e1cf3ba8376bbec6479c4632ee693f3b
#
_entry.id   e1cf3ba8376bbec6479c4632ee693f3b
#
_cell.length_a   1.000
_cell.length_b   1.000
_cell.length_c   1.000
_cell.angle_alpha   90.00
_cell.angle_beta   90.00
_cell.angle_gamma   90.00
#
_symmetry.space_group_name_H-M   'P 1'
#
loop_
_entity.id
_entity.type
_entity.pdbx_description
1 polymer ?
#
loop_
_entity_poly.entity_id
_entity_poly.type
_entity_poly.pdbx_seq_one_letter_code
_entity_poly.pdbx_strand_id
1 'polypeptide(L)'
;MIKQISQAISTFFTEHESVMKNFFSMSFMKGLEYIAPLILIPYLVRTLGIATFGTMQSVVSYMYIFYMLTNYGFSYSAARQISVHRDNKEKIQQIASSVMVLKILFMIASFVLMIIGVIIFPHLNAEFGLCLLTFGFVAGDVLLPVWLYQGYEKLHILSRFQIFSRVLIFAFTLLLIKTPEDYLLYPIIYYGIQCIAGIASLLLVPKLFGVHFIMP
;
A
#
# COMPACT_ATOMS: atom_id res chain seq x y z
N MET A 1 -21.59 -43.36 2.10
CA MET A 1 -20.91 -42.42 2.98
C MET A 1 -19.85 -41.60 2.27
N ILE A 2 -18.83 -42.17 1.60
CA ILE A 2 -17.76 -41.45 0.89
C ILE A 2 -18.29 -40.56 -0.26
N LYS A 3 -19.24 -41.00 -1.06
CA LYS A 3 -19.85 -40.20 -2.14
C LYS A 3 -20.67 -39.01 -1.63
N GLN A 4 -21.35 -39.15 -0.48
CA GLN A 4 -22.09 -38.04 0.13
C GLN A 4 -21.17 -36.97 0.73
N ILE A 5 -20.04 -37.40 1.30
CA ILE A 5 -19.01 -36.46 1.80
C ILE A 5 -18.36 -35.72 0.61
N SER A 6 -18.05 -36.42 -0.48
CA SER A 6 -17.50 -35.82 -1.70
C SER A 6 -18.46 -34.79 -2.35
N GLN A 7 -19.76 -35.10 -2.40
CA GLN A 7 -20.78 -34.18 -2.90
C GLN A 7 -20.96 -32.96 -1.97
N ALA A 8 -21.01 -33.15 -0.66
CA ALA A 8 -21.10 -32.05 0.31
C ALA A 8 -19.89 -31.10 0.22
N ILE A 9 -18.70 -31.68 0.04
CA ILE A 9 -17.45 -30.89 -0.16
C ILE A 9 -17.54 -30.12 -1.49
N SER A 10 -17.94 -30.76 -2.61
CA SER A 10 -18.02 -30.05 -3.89
C SER A 10 -19.08 -28.95 -3.90
N THR A 11 -20.23 -29.16 -3.25
CA THR A 11 -21.28 -28.12 -3.10
C THR A 11 -20.79 -26.95 -2.25
N PHE A 12 -20.10 -27.24 -1.13
CA PHE A 12 -19.49 -26.21 -0.30
C PHE A 12 -18.46 -25.36 -1.07
N PHE A 13 -17.62 -25.99 -1.88
CA PHE A 13 -16.64 -25.27 -2.71
C PHE A 13 -17.28 -24.43 -3.82
N THR A 14 -18.39 -24.88 -4.42
CA THR A 14 -19.10 -24.11 -5.46
C THR A 14 -19.91 -22.96 -4.89
N GLU A 15 -20.56 -23.10 -3.74
CA GLU A 15 -21.28 -22.02 -3.07
C GLU A 15 -20.34 -20.93 -2.52
N HIS A 16 -19.12 -21.29 -2.13
CA HIS A 16 -18.15 -20.37 -1.56
C HIS A 16 -16.95 -20.06 -2.47
N GLU A 17 -17.07 -20.29 -3.78
CA GLU A 17 -15.97 -20.09 -4.73
C GLU A 17 -15.38 -18.67 -4.69
N SER A 18 -16.23 -17.66 -4.57
CA SER A 18 -15.79 -16.27 -4.48
C SER A 18 -15.07 -15.98 -3.17
N VAL A 19 -15.54 -16.53 -2.06
CA VAL A 19 -14.93 -16.40 -0.73
C VAL A 19 -13.57 -17.11 -0.71
N MET A 20 -13.51 -18.33 -1.26
CA MET A 20 -12.28 -19.11 -1.36
C MET A 20 -11.23 -18.41 -2.25
N LYS A 21 -11.62 -17.92 -3.42
CA LYS A 21 -10.73 -17.13 -4.30
C LYS A 21 -10.18 -15.88 -3.59
N ASN A 22 -11.04 -15.16 -2.89
CA ASN A 22 -10.62 -13.99 -2.12
C ASN A 22 -9.67 -14.38 -0.98
N PHE A 23 -9.98 -15.45 -0.25
CA PHE A 23 -9.13 -15.95 0.83
C PHE A 23 -7.75 -16.40 0.32
N PHE A 24 -7.69 -17.21 -0.73
CA PHE A 24 -6.42 -17.65 -1.33
C PHE A 24 -5.63 -16.46 -1.90
N SER A 25 -6.27 -15.52 -2.57
CA SER A 25 -5.61 -14.31 -3.09
C SER A 25 -5.04 -13.46 -1.97
N MET A 26 -5.79 -13.27 -0.89
CA MET A 26 -5.32 -12.52 0.29
C MET A 26 -4.19 -13.26 1.02
N SER A 27 -4.32 -14.58 1.19
CA SER A 27 -3.28 -15.40 1.83
C SER A 27 -1.99 -15.42 1.02
N PHE A 28 -2.09 -15.55 -0.30
CA PHE A 28 -0.93 -15.48 -1.19
C PHE A 28 -0.27 -14.09 -1.17
N MET A 29 -1.08 -13.02 -1.18
CA MET A 29 -0.57 -11.66 -1.05
C MET A 29 0.15 -11.45 0.29
N LYS A 30 -0.46 -11.92 1.38
CA LYS A 30 0.18 -11.88 2.71
C LYS A 30 1.46 -12.71 2.76
N GLY A 31 1.46 -13.88 2.13
CA GLY A 31 2.67 -14.70 1.99
C GLY A 31 3.80 -13.95 1.29
N LEU A 32 3.53 -13.30 0.15
CA LEU A 32 4.53 -12.48 -0.55
C LEU A 32 4.98 -11.27 0.27
N GLU A 33 4.07 -10.65 1.03
CA GLU A 33 4.38 -9.52 1.91
C GLU A 33 5.43 -9.90 2.98
N TYR A 34 5.42 -11.14 3.47
CA TYR A 34 6.39 -11.64 4.45
C TYR A 34 7.63 -12.28 3.80
N ILE A 35 7.48 -13.01 2.71
CA ILE A 35 8.58 -13.72 2.05
C ILE A 35 9.52 -12.75 1.34
N ALA A 36 8.99 -11.73 0.65
CA ALA A 36 9.83 -10.78 -0.06
C ALA A 36 10.85 -10.05 0.83
N PRO A 37 10.48 -9.51 2.00
CA PRO A 37 11.45 -8.93 2.94
C PRO A 37 12.48 -9.94 3.46
N LEU A 38 12.09 -11.21 3.70
CA LEU A 38 13.01 -12.24 4.18
C LEU A 38 14.17 -12.50 3.20
N ILE A 39 13.95 -12.29 1.91
CA ILE A 39 14.99 -12.44 0.89
C ILE A 39 15.73 -11.10 0.67
N LEU A 40 14.97 -9.99 0.58
CA LEU A 40 15.54 -8.67 0.27
C LEU A 40 16.37 -8.09 1.43
N ILE A 41 15.95 -8.28 2.68
CA ILE A 41 16.68 -7.70 3.82
C ILE A 41 18.12 -8.25 3.90
N PRO A 42 18.37 -9.58 3.89
CA PRO A 42 19.74 -10.09 3.88
C PRO A 42 20.56 -9.62 2.67
N TYR A 43 19.92 -9.50 1.51
CA TYR A 43 20.57 -8.98 0.30
C TYR A 43 20.99 -7.53 0.49
N LEU A 44 20.07 -6.65 0.92
CA LEU A 44 20.35 -5.23 1.14
C LEU A 44 21.41 -5.01 2.22
N VAL A 45 21.36 -5.77 3.32
CA VAL A 45 22.35 -5.67 4.40
C VAL A 45 23.74 -6.06 3.90
N ARG A 46 23.85 -7.08 3.04
CA ARG A 46 25.14 -7.50 2.46
C ARG A 46 25.66 -6.50 1.43
N THR A 47 24.77 -5.93 0.60
CA THR A 47 25.14 -5.03 -0.50
C THR A 47 25.42 -3.61 -0.01
N LEU A 48 24.54 -3.07 0.84
CA LEU A 48 24.63 -1.68 1.33
C LEU A 48 25.45 -1.54 2.61
N GLY A 49 25.63 -2.63 3.35
CA GLY A 49 26.24 -2.64 4.68
C GLY A 49 25.25 -2.36 5.79
N ILE A 50 25.58 -2.83 7.01
CA ILE A 50 24.69 -2.76 8.19
C ILE A 50 24.38 -1.30 8.57
N ALA A 51 25.41 -0.42 8.52
CA ALA A 51 25.24 0.99 8.93
C ALA A 51 24.26 1.73 8.00
N THR A 52 24.45 1.66 6.69
CA THR A 52 23.59 2.29 5.69
C THR A 52 22.16 1.74 5.75
N PHE A 53 22.02 0.43 5.85
CA PHE A 53 20.70 -0.20 6.01
C PHE A 53 20.02 0.24 7.31
N GLY A 54 20.77 0.35 8.42
CA GLY A 54 20.27 0.88 9.69
C GLY A 54 19.76 2.31 9.59
N THR A 55 20.50 3.19 8.89
CA THR A 55 20.07 4.56 8.61
C THR A 55 18.76 4.58 7.82
N MET A 56 18.65 3.76 6.77
CA MET A 56 17.42 3.64 5.98
C MET A 56 16.23 3.22 6.84
N GLN A 57 16.40 2.23 7.72
CA GLN A 57 15.33 1.75 8.60
C GLN A 57 14.94 2.80 9.66
N SER A 58 15.88 3.60 10.14
CA SER A 58 15.59 4.72 11.04
C SER A 58 14.71 5.76 10.36
N VAL A 59 15.01 6.12 9.11
CA VAL A 59 14.19 7.05 8.32
C VAL A 59 12.81 6.45 8.04
N VAL A 60 12.70 5.16 7.69
CA VAL A 60 11.42 4.48 7.51
C VAL A 60 10.60 4.53 8.80
N SER A 61 11.20 4.28 9.95
CA SER A 61 10.53 4.35 11.25
C SER A 61 9.99 5.74 11.55
N TYR A 62 10.75 6.78 11.19
CA TYR A 62 10.30 8.17 11.28
C TYR A 62 9.10 8.44 10.36
N MET A 63 9.09 7.92 9.13
CA MET A 63 7.97 8.05 8.20
C MET A 63 6.70 7.32 8.66
N TYR A 64 6.83 6.28 9.49
CA TYR A 64 5.67 5.59 10.07
C TYR A 64 4.78 6.48 10.93
N ILE A 65 5.33 7.52 11.56
CA ILE A 65 4.56 8.52 12.35
C ILE A 65 3.58 9.24 11.41
N PHE A 66 4.05 9.66 10.25
CA PHE A 66 3.23 10.37 9.26
C PHE A 66 2.24 9.44 8.56
N TYR A 67 2.63 8.20 8.32
CA TYR A 67 1.73 7.16 7.82
C TYR A 67 0.54 6.94 8.78
N MET A 68 0.80 6.86 10.08
CA MET A 68 -0.26 6.73 11.09
C MET A 68 -1.20 7.95 11.07
N LEU A 69 -0.66 9.16 10.93
CA LEU A 69 -1.43 10.39 10.87
C LEU A 69 -2.37 10.40 9.64
N THR A 70 -1.87 10.02 8.46
CA THR A 70 -2.67 9.98 7.22
C THR A 70 -3.71 8.88 7.22
N ASN A 71 -3.51 7.80 7.97
CA ASN A 71 -4.43 6.68 8.01
C ASN A 71 -5.53 6.78 9.08
N TYR A 72 -5.36 7.48 10.15
CA TYR A 72 -6.27 7.79 11.26
C TYR A 72 -7.63 7.05 11.30
N GLY A 73 -7.64 5.75 11.01
CA GLY A 73 -8.86 4.92 11.00
C GLY A 73 -9.77 5.07 9.76
N PHE A 74 -9.39 5.88 8.77
CA PHE A 74 -10.18 6.06 7.54
C PHE A 74 -10.40 4.76 6.79
N SER A 75 -9.44 3.84 6.81
CA SER A 75 -9.55 2.56 6.11
C SER A 75 -10.74 1.73 6.57
N TYR A 76 -11.00 1.70 7.88
CA TYR A 76 -12.13 0.94 8.44
C TYR A 76 -13.46 1.70 8.35
N SER A 77 -13.47 2.98 8.72
CA SER A 77 -14.70 3.79 8.73
C SER A 77 -15.26 4.00 7.32
N ALA A 78 -14.40 4.32 6.35
CA ALA A 78 -14.79 4.50 4.96
C ALA A 78 -15.25 3.18 4.32
N ALA A 79 -14.53 2.08 4.50
CA ALA A 79 -14.92 0.78 3.97
C ALA A 79 -16.31 0.35 4.49
N ARG A 80 -16.58 0.55 5.80
CA ARG A 80 -17.89 0.26 6.39
C ARG A 80 -18.99 1.12 5.79
N GLN A 81 -18.77 2.44 5.65
CA GLN A 81 -19.79 3.34 5.08
C GLN A 81 -20.10 3.00 3.63
N ILE A 82 -19.10 2.65 2.83
CA ILE A 82 -19.27 2.22 1.44
C ILE A 82 -20.06 0.92 1.37
N SER A 83 -19.75 -0.05 2.22
CA SER A 83 -20.47 -1.32 2.28
C SER A 83 -21.96 -1.14 2.60
N VAL A 84 -22.28 -0.25 3.55
CA VAL A 84 -23.68 0.04 3.96
C VAL A 84 -24.46 0.79 2.88
N HIS A 85 -23.82 1.67 2.10
CA HIS A 85 -24.48 2.51 1.10
C HIS A 85 -24.22 2.03 -0.33
N ARG A 86 -23.90 0.73 -0.53
CA ARG A 86 -23.44 0.15 -1.80
C ARG A 86 -24.37 0.45 -2.98
N ASP A 87 -25.68 0.56 -2.74
CA ASP A 87 -26.70 0.82 -3.77
C ASP A 87 -26.89 2.31 -4.07
N ASN A 88 -26.32 3.22 -3.29
CA ASN A 88 -26.45 4.66 -3.46
C ASN A 88 -25.12 5.28 -3.95
N LYS A 89 -25.00 5.40 -5.29
CA LYS A 89 -23.79 5.92 -5.93
C LYS A 89 -23.42 7.34 -5.52
N GLU A 90 -24.41 8.22 -5.35
CA GLU A 90 -24.18 9.62 -4.93
C GLU A 90 -23.55 9.69 -3.54
N LYS A 91 -24.10 8.89 -2.61
CA LYS A 91 -23.59 8.80 -1.23
C LYS A 91 -22.15 8.28 -1.21
N ILE A 92 -21.87 7.22 -1.99
CA ILE A 92 -20.51 6.67 -2.10
C ILE A 92 -19.56 7.70 -2.67
N GLN A 93 -19.97 8.44 -3.70
CA GLN A 93 -19.15 9.46 -4.33
C GLN A 93 -18.79 10.59 -3.35
N GLN A 94 -19.75 11.03 -2.52
CA GLN A 94 -19.50 12.00 -1.45
C GLN A 94 -18.51 11.45 -0.40
N ILE A 95 -18.72 10.20 0.06
CA ILE A 95 -17.83 9.55 1.03
C ILE A 95 -16.43 9.42 0.44
N ALA A 96 -16.31 8.91 -0.78
CA ALA A 96 -15.02 8.69 -1.43
C ALA A 96 -14.25 10.00 -1.63
N SER A 97 -14.93 11.06 -2.07
CA SER A 97 -14.33 12.38 -2.27
C SER A 97 -13.88 12.99 -0.94
N SER A 98 -14.72 12.95 0.09
CA SER A 98 -14.39 13.48 1.42
C SER A 98 -13.18 12.77 2.04
N VAL A 99 -13.14 11.44 1.97
CA VAL A 99 -12.02 10.64 2.51
C VAL A 99 -10.73 10.95 1.75
N MET A 100 -10.78 11.04 0.41
CA MET A 100 -9.60 11.35 -0.41
C MET A 100 -9.06 12.74 -0.11
N VAL A 101 -9.94 13.76 -0.02
CA VAL A 101 -9.53 15.14 0.32
C VAL A 101 -8.90 15.18 1.70
N LEU A 102 -9.50 14.53 2.71
CA LEU A 102 -8.92 14.47 4.05
C LEU A 102 -7.55 13.78 4.07
N LYS A 103 -7.39 12.65 3.39
CA LYS A 103 -6.09 11.96 3.28
C LYS A 103 -5.04 12.84 2.61
N ILE A 104 -5.39 13.58 1.56
CA ILE A 104 -4.49 14.52 0.89
C ILE A 104 -4.11 15.67 1.83
N LEU A 105 -5.07 16.25 2.56
CA LEU A 105 -4.78 17.32 3.54
C LEU A 105 -3.85 16.82 4.65
N PHE A 106 -4.11 15.65 5.20
CA PHE A 106 -3.20 15.05 6.20
C PHE A 106 -1.82 14.71 5.62
N MET A 107 -1.75 14.30 4.35
CA MET A 107 -0.47 14.07 3.67
C MET A 107 0.31 15.38 3.54
N ILE A 108 -0.32 16.48 3.13
CA ILE A 108 0.32 17.80 3.04
C ILE A 108 0.80 18.26 4.42
N ALA A 109 -0.05 18.16 5.43
CA ALA A 109 0.32 18.49 6.81
C ALA A 109 1.51 17.64 7.30
N SER A 110 1.47 16.32 7.02
CA SER A 110 2.55 15.39 7.33
C SER A 110 3.85 15.76 6.62
N PHE A 111 3.78 16.18 5.36
CA PHE A 111 4.95 16.62 4.60
C PHE A 111 5.59 17.86 5.24
N VAL A 112 4.78 18.87 5.61
CA VAL A 112 5.28 20.07 6.29
C VAL A 112 5.92 19.70 7.63
N LEU A 113 5.26 18.87 8.44
CA LEU A 113 5.80 18.40 9.73
C LEU A 113 7.09 17.59 9.55
N MET A 114 7.18 16.78 8.51
CA MET A 114 8.40 16.02 8.16
C MET A 114 9.55 16.98 7.86
N ILE A 115 9.34 18.01 7.04
CA ILE A 115 10.36 19.02 6.72
C ILE A 115 10.82 19.77 7.99
N ILE A 116 9.87 20.19 8.84
CA ILE A 116 10.19 20.83 10.12
C ILE A 116 11.05 19.89 10.99
N GLY A 117 10.67 18.62 11.09
CA GLY A 117 11.44 17.64 11.86
C GLY A 117 12.85 17.42 11.31
N VAL A 118 13.00 17.34 9.98
CA VAL A 118 14.32 17.22 9.34
C VAL A 118 15.21 18.42 9.63
N ILE A 119 14.65 19.62 9.66
CA ILE A 119 15.42 20.84 9.99
C ILE A 119 15.85 20.85 11.47
N ILE A 120 14.98 20.40 12.37
CA ILE A 120 15.24 20.42 13.82
C ILE A 120 16.25 19.34 14.23
N PHE A 121 16.19 18.15 13.61
CA PHE A 121 17.05 17.02 13.99
C PHE A 121 18.24 16.89 13.05
N PRO A 122 19.49 17.23 13.50
CA PRO A 122 20.70 17.18 12.65
C PRO A 122 20.93 15.81 11.98
N HIS A 123 20.60 14.73 12.67
CA HIS A 123 20.72 13.37 12.16
C HIS A 123 19.83 13.14 10.92
N LEU A 124 18.60 13.65 10.92
CA LEU A 124 17.69 13.56 9.77
C LEU A 124 18.07 14.55 8.67
N ASN A 125 18.63 15.70 9.03
CA ASN A 125 19.10 16.70 8.09
C ASN A 125 20.25 16.16 7.22
N ALA A 126 21.18 15.41 7.79
CA ALA A 126 22.25 14.73 7.05
C ALA A 126 21.70 13.78 5.97
N GLU A 127 20.53 13.22 6.18
CA GLU A 127 19.86 12.25 5.28
C GLU A 127 18.61 12.85 4.62
N PHE A 128 18.62 14.17 4.34
CA PHE A 128 17.47 14.89 3.77
C PHE A 128 16.93 14.23 2.51
N GLY A 129 17.82 13.84 1.58
CA GLY A 129 17.43 13.15 0.33
C GLY A 129 16.73 11.82 0.58
N LEU A 130 17.23 11.04 1.54
CA LEU A 130 16.62 9.78 1.94
C LEU A 130 15.24 10.01 2.57
N CYS A 131 15.08 11.04 3.43
CA CYS A 131 13.80 11.40 4.03
C CYS A 131 12.77 11.79 2.96
N LEU A 132 13.17 12.62 2.00
CA LEU A 132 12.29 13.07 0.91
C LEU A 132 11.80 11.90 0.06
N LEU A 133 12.70 11.01 -0.35
CA LEU A 133 12.37 9.83 -1.14
C LEU A 133 11.50 8.83 -0.36
N THR A 134 11.80 8.63 0.94
CA THR A 134 11.06 7.72 1.81
C THR A 134 9.66 8.25 2.14
N PHE A 135 9.42 9.57 2.04
CA PHE A 135 8.06 10.12 2.14
C PHE A 135 7.12 9.58 1.06
N GLY A 136 7.65 9.05 -0.03
CA GLY A 136 6.92 8.25 -1.02
C GLY A 136 6.14 7.08 -0.41
N PHE A 137 6.53 6.57 0.75
CA PHE A 137 5.77 5.59 1.53
C PHE A 137 4.38 6.13 1.92
N VAL A 138 4.34 7.35 2.46
CA VAL A 138 3.10 8.02 2.87
C VAL A 138 2.27 8.38 1.65
N ALA A 139 2.89 8.93 0.61
CA ALA A 139 2.22 9.30 -0.63
C ALA A 139 1.63 8.07 -1.35
N GLY A 140 2.38 6.97 -1.42
CA GLY A 140 1.92 5.72 -2.04
C GLY A 140 0.72 5.12 -1.33
N ASP A 141 0.65 5.20 0.00
CA ASP A 141 -0.51 4.74 0.77
C ASP A 141 -1.75 5.63 0.53
N VAL A 142 -1.58 6.95 0.48
CA VAL A 142 -2.69 7.87 0.20
C VAL A 142 -3.26 7.65 -1.19
N LEU A 143 -2.40 7.39 -2.18
CA LEU A 143 -2.79 7.11 -3.56
C LEU A 143 -3.46 5.74 -3.74
N LEU A 144 -3.30 4.81 -2.80
CA LEU A 144 -3.87 3.48 -2.89
C LEU A 144 -5.20 3.40 -2.12
N PRO A 145 -6.37 3.46 -2.77
CA PRO A 145 -7.67 3.53 -2.11
C PRO A 145 -8.15 2.15 -1.63
N VAL A 146 -7.39 1.49 -0.74
CA VAL A 146 -7.69 0.15 -0.20
C VAL A 146 -9.10 0.08 0.38
N TRP A 147 -9.50 1.12 1.12
CA TRP A 147 -10.80 1.24 1.75
C TRP A 147 -11.98 1.18 0.75
N LEU A 148 -11.78 1.71 -0.47
CA LEU A 148 -12.81 1.67 -1.50
C LEU A 148 -12.98 0.25 -2.05
N TYR A 149 -11.88 -0.41 -2.40
CA TYR A 149 -11.89 -1.79 -2.88
C TYR A 149 -12.40 -2.76 -1.81
N GLN A 150 -12.10 -2.49 -0.53
CA GLN A 150 -12.59 -3.26 0.61
C GLN A 150 -14.10 -3.09 0.79
N GLY A 151 -14.62 -1.85 0.72
CA GLY A 151 -16.06 -1.57 0.84
C GLY A 151 -16.89 -2.22 -0.26
N TYR A 152 -16.33 -2.37 -1.48
CA TYR A 152 -16.95 -3.10 -2.59
C TYR A 152 -16.63 -4.60 -2.61
N GLU A 153 -15.89 -5.14 -1.65
CA GLU A 153 -15.45 -6.54 -1.60
C GLU A 153 -14.64 -7.00 -2.83
N LYS A 154 -13.98 -6.05 -3.50
CA LYS A 154 -13.16 -6.30 -4.70
C LYS A 154 -11.66 -6.24 -4.44
N LEU A 155 -11.21 -6.63 -3.24
CA LEU A 155 -9.80 -6.65 -2.85
C LEU A 155 -8.92 -7.51 -3.77
N HIS A 156 -9.49 -8.54 -4.41
CA HIS A 156 -8.76 -9.38 -5.36
C HIS A 156 -8.20 -8.61 -6.56
N ILE A 157 -8.87 -7.50 -6.98
CA ILE A 157 -8.36 -6.65 -8.06
C ILE A 157 -7.14 -5.88 -7.56
N LEU A 158 -7.24 -5.28 -6.38
CA LEU A 158 -6.13 -4.55 -5.77
C LEU A 158 -4.92 -5.45 -5.49
N SER A 159 -5.17 -6.68 -5.05
CA SER A 159 -4.13 -7.69 -4.82
C SER A 159 -3.27 -7.95 -6.05
N ARG A 160 -3.85 -7.95 -7.26
CA ARG A 160 -3.09 -8.13 -8.52
C ARG A 160 -2.08 -7.01 -8.73
N PHE A 161 -2.47 -5.75 -8.49
CA PHE A 161 -1.55 -4.60 -8.57
C PHE A 161 -0.44 -4.70 -7.55
N GLN A 162 -0.77 -5.09 -6.32
CA GLN A 162 0.21 -5.21 -5.25
C GLN A 162 1.19 -6.37 -5.51
N ILE A 163 0.71 -7.52 -6.00
CA ILE A 163 1.58 -8.64 -6.38
C ILE A 163 2.54 -8.22 -7.50
N PHE A 164 2.01 -7.61 -8.56
CA PHE A 164 2.83 -7.14 -9.68
C PHE A 164 3.88 -6.12 -9.22
N SER A 165 3.49 -5.16 -8.38
CA SER A 165 4.40 -4.18 -7.79
C SER A 165 5.51 -4.85 -6.97
N ARG A 166 5.17 -5.86 -6.15
CA ARG A 166 6.16 -6.60 -5.35
C ARG A 166 7.18 -7.33 -6.21
N VAL A 167 6.72 -7.98 -7.29
CA VAL A 167 7.60 -8.65 -8.25
C VAL A 167 8.54 -7.65 -8.92
N LEU A 168 8.04 -6.48 -9.34
CA LEU A 168 8.86 -5.43 -9.93
C LEU A 168 9.87 -4.87 -8.93
N ILE A 169 9.45 -4.56 -7.69
CA ILE A 169 10.34 -4.09 -6.63
C ILE A 169 11.47 -5.11 -6.40
N PHE A 170 11.13 -6.39 -6.28
CA PHE A 170 12.10 -7.46 -6.09
C PHE A 170 13.10 -7.52 -7.24
N ALA A 171 12.61 -7.55 -8.49
CA ALA A 171 13.44 -7.63 -9.68
C ALA A 171 14.37 -6.40 -9.81
N PHE A 172 13.81 -5.18 -9.71
CA PHE A 172 14.61 -3.96 -9.85
C PHE A 172 15.60 -3.78 -8.70
N THR A 173 15.25 -4.16 -7.48
CA THR A 173 16.19 -4.13 -6.34
C THR A 173 17.40 -5.02 -6.62
N LEU A 174 17.18 -6.26 -7.06
CA LEU A 174 18.28 -7.19 -7.35
C LEU A 174 19.10 -6.77 -8.60
N LEU A 175 18.48 -6.11 -9.57
CA LEU A 175 19.17 -5.69 -10.80
C LEU A 175 19.98 -4.40 -10.64
N LEU A 176 19.45 -3.42 -9.91
CA LEU A 176 19.98 -2.06 -9.87
C LEU A 176 20.82 -1.76 -8.63
N ILE A 177 20.55 -2.40 -7.50
CA ILE A 177 21.30 -2.13 -6.26
C ILE A 177 22.47 -3.12 -6.16
N LYS A 178 23.69 -2.65 -6.38
CA LYS A 178 24.91 -3.47 -6.42
C LYS A 178 25.98 -2.98 -5.47
N THR A 179 25.98 -1.69 -5.14
CA THR A 179 27.00 -1.04 -4.33
C THR A 179 26.38 -0.29 -3.15
N PRO A 180 27.15 0.02 -2.09
CA PRO A 180 26.63 0.82 -0.97
C PRO A 180 26.14 2.21 -1.37
N GLU A 181 26.65 2.76 -2.47
CA GLU A 181 26.28 4.08 -2.99
C GLU A 181 24.86 4.10 -3.58
N ASP A 182 24.33 2.93 -3.94
CA ASP A 182 23.00 2.77 -4.53
C ASP A 182 21.86 2.85 -3.52
N TYR A 183 22.13 3.18 -2.24
CA TYR A 183 21.12 3.14 -1.18
C TYR A 183 19.90 4.04 -1.43
N LEU A 184 20.07 5.18 -2.12
CA LEU A 184 18.98 6.07 -2.51
C LEU A 184 18.09 5.48 -3.62
N LEU A 185 18.60 4.53 -4.41
CA LEU A 185 17.80 3.87 -5.44
C LEU A 185 16.71 2.96 -4.82
N TYR A 186 16.96 2.41 -3.63
CA TYR A 186 15.98 1.55 -2.98
C TYR A 186 14.64 2.25 -2.70
N PRO A 187 14.58 3.40 -2.02
CA PRO A 187 13.33 4.11 -1.81
C PRO A 187 12.71 4.60 -3.13
N ILE A 188 13.49 4.98 -4.13
CA ILE A 188 12.97 5.35 -5.46
C ILE A 188 12.24 4.16 -6.10
N ILE A 189 12.88 3.00 -6.13
CA ILE A 189 12.30 1.78 -6.69
C ILE A 189 11.06 1.38 -5.88
N TYR A 190 11.20 1.27 -4.55
CA TYR A 190 10.16 0.73 -3.69
C TYR A 190 8.92 1.62 -3.68
N TYR A 191 9.09 2.89 -3.34
CA TYR A 191 7.96 3.82 -3.19
C TYR A 191 7.50 4.39 -4.53
N GLY A 192 8.39 4.53 -5.50
CA GLY A 192 8.03 4.93 -6.86
C GLY A 192 7.09 3.92 -7.52
N ILE A 193 7.40 2.62 -7.47
CA ILE A 193 6.52 1.57 -7.99
C ILE A 193 5.20 1.53 -7.21
N GLN A 194 5.23 1.74 -5.90
CA GLN A 194 4.01 1.78 -5.08
C GLN A 194 3.12 2.97 -5.44
N CYS A 195 3.69 4.15 -5.67
CA CYS A 195 2.94 5.33 -6.14
C CYS A 195 2.32 5.09 -7.52
N ILE A 196 3.07 4.50 -8.46
CA ILE A 196 2.56 4.14 -9.79
C ILE A 196 1.38 3.17 -9.67
N ALA A 197 1.49 2.14 -8.85
CA ALA A 197 0.40 1.19 -8.61
C ALA A 197 -0.82 1.87 -7.95
N GLY A 198 -0.59 2.80 -7.02
CA GLY A 198 -1.62 3.61 -6.40
C GLY A 198 -2.37 4.45 -7.43
N ILE A 199 -1.65 5.20 -8.27
CA ILE A 199 -2.23 6.00 -9.36
C ILE A 199 -3.01 5.11 -10.34
N ALA A 200 -2.43 3.99 -10.77
CA ALA A 200 -3.10 3.05 -11.68
C ALA A 200 -4.40 2.51 -11.06
N SER A 201 -4.40 2.18 -9.77
CA SER A 201 -5.61 1.72 -9.08
C SER A 201 -6.66 2.81 -8.95
N LEU A 202 -6.27 4.07 -8.71
CA LEU A 202 -7.18 5.23 -8.69
C LEU A 202 -7.83 5.48 -10.05
N LEU A 203 -7.06 5.41 -11.13
CA LEU A 203 -7.56 5.59 -12.49
C LEU A 203 -8.57 4.52 -12.92
N LEU A 204 -8.56 3.37 -12.26
CA LEU A 204 -9.53 2.30 -12.50
C LEU A 204 -10.82 2.45 -11.69
N VAL A 205 -10.84 3.27 -10.64
CA VAL A 205 -12.03 3.49 -9.79
C VAL A 205 -13.26 3.89 -10.59
N PRO A 206 -13.22 4.89 -11.49
CA PRO A 206 -14.39 5.27 -12.28
C PRO A 206 -14.91 4.15 -13.18
N LYS A 207 -14.01 3.35 -13.76
CA LYS A 207 -14.38 2.25 -14.67
C LYS A 207 -14.97 1.06 -13.91
N LEU A 208 -14.46 0.75 -12.73
CA LEU A 208 -14.84 -0.43 -11.95
C LEU A 208 -16.07 -0.22 -11.07
N PHE A 209 -16.23 0.98 -10.54
CA PHE A 209 -17.24 1.31 -9.53
C PHE A 209 -18.21 2.40 -9.98
N GLY A 210 -17.92 3.10 -11.08
CA GLY A 210 -18.71 4.25 -11.53
C GLY A 210 -18.67 5.43 -10.55
N VAL A 211 -17.64 5.49 -9.72
CA VAL A 211 -17.41 6.54 -8.70
C VAL A 211 -16.43 7.56 -9.27
N HIS A 212 -16.86 8.81 -9.34
CA HIS A 212 -16.01 9.93 -9.70
C HIS A 212 -15.69 10.75 -8.46
N PHE A 213 -14.43 11.15 -8.31
CA PHE A 213 -14.06 12.04 -7.21
C PHE A 213 -14.53 13.47 -7.59
N ILE A 214 -15.47 14.02 -6.81
CA ILE A 214 -15.96 15.39 -6.95
C ILE A 214 -15.35 16.18 -5.81
N MET A 215 -14.92 17.42 -6.07
CA MET A 215 -14.56 18.33 -4.96
C MET A 215 -15.82 18.57 -4.13
N PRO A 216 -15.76 18.28 -2.80
CA PRO A 216 -16.88 18.52 -1.92
C PRO A 216 -17.17 20.00 -1.73
#